data_1527a13b440e13c6d210344d0352b36d
#
_entry.id   1527a13b440e13c6d210344d0352b36d
#
_cell.length_a   1.000
_cell.length_b   1.000
_cell.length_c   1.000
_cell.angle_alpha   90.00
_cell.angle_beta   90.00
_cell.angle_gamma   90.00
#
_symmetry.space_group_name_H-M   'P 1'
#
loop_
_entity.id
_entity.type
_entity.pdbx_description
1 polymer ?
#
loop_
_entity_poly.entity_id
_entity_poly.type
_entity_poly.pdbx_seq_one_letter_code
_entity_poly.pdbx_strand_id
1 'polypeptide(L)'
;GSESYYDLLASEARLTSYFAVARGDVPREHWRALSRAQVQKDHYRGCVSWSGSMFEYLMPELFLPPVRDSLLWESAKFCLYVQRRRVHPGQVWGVSESAYFALDSALSYRYKAHGCAALALQPGMDKELVLSPYSSFLALAVEPRAAMRNLRKLAALGLLGQHGFFDALDCTRARTGGGGQIVRCVMAHHQGMSLLAACNALCGDQVRRWFFADPAMRAH
;
A
#
# COMPACT_ATOMS: atom_id res chain seq x y z
N GLY A 1 -17.07 -19.79 -11.07
CA GLY A 1 -16.56 -18.97 -9.97
C GLY A 1 -15.29 -19.60 -9.43
N SER A 2 -14.33 -18.79 -8.98
CA SER A 2 -13.13 -19.31 -8.32
C SER A 2 -13.53 -19.95 -6.99
N GLU A 3 -13.01 -21.13 -6.68
CA GLU A 3 -13.20 -21.78 -5.38
C GLU A 3 -12.35 -21.13 -4.26
N SER A 4 -11.60 -20.07 -4.56
CA SER A 4 -10.74 -19.38 -3.62
C SER A 4 -11.39 -18.09 -3.11
N TYR A 5 -11.28 -17.85 -1.80
CA TYR A 5 -11.72 -16.63 -1.12
C TYR A 5 -10.55 -15.68 -0.97
N TYR A 6 -10.84 -14.37 -1.04
CA TYR A 6 -9.86 -13.32 -0.72
C TYR A 6 -9.91 -13.03 0.79
N ASP A 7 -9.29 -13.92 1.57
CA ASP A 7 -9.44 -14.04 3.02
C ASP A 7 -8.18 -13.68 3.82
N LEU A 8 -7.31 -12.85 3.28
CA LEU A 8 -6.05 -12.48 3.94
C LEU A 8 -6.25 -11.31 4.92
N LEU A 9 -5.66 -11.42 6.12
CA LEU A 9 -5.66 -10.32 7.08
C LEU A 9 -4.79 -9.15 6.61
N ALA A 10 -3.63 -9.40 6.00
CA ALA A 10 -2.81 -8.37 5.37
C ALA A 10 -3.32 -8.07 3.95
N SER A 11 -4.48 -7.45 3.89
CA SER A 11 -5.21 -7.12 2.67
C SER A 11 -6.01 -5.85 2.90
N GLU A 12 -6.28 -5.10 1.84
CA GLU A 12 -7.19 -3.96 1.86
C GLU A 12 -8.63 -4.39 2.22
N ALA A 13 -9.01 -5.63 1.88
CA ALA A 13 -10.31 -6.19 2.20
C ALA A 13 -10.58 -6.30 3.71
N ARG A 14 -9.53 -6.25 4.57
CA ARG A 14 -9.75 -6.21 6.02
C ARG A 14 -10.55 -5.00 6.49
N LEU A 15 -10.49 -3.88 5.76
CA LEU A 15 -11.32 -2.72 6.07
C LEU A 15 -12.81 -3.03 5.86
N THR A 16 -13.15 -3.69 4.75
CA THR A 16 -14.52 -4.15 4.48
C THR A 16 -14.97 -5.17 5.52
N SER A 17 -14.10 -6.12 5.89
CA SER A 17 -14.39 -7.11 6.93
C SER A 17 -14.65 -6.43 8.29
N TYR A 18 -13.83 -5.46 8.67
CA TYR A 18 -14.05 -4.67 9.89
C TYR A 18 -15.41 -3.97 9.86
N PHE A 19 -15.70 -3.27 8.75
CA PHE A 19 -16.94 -2.54 8.57
C PHE A 19 -18.17 -3.45 8.67
N ALA A 20 -18.15 -4.61 8.00
CA ALA A 20 -19.25 -5.57 8.01
C ALA A 20 -19.48 -6.18 9.42
N VAL A 21 -18.41 -6.48 10.15
CA VAL A 21 -18.49 -6.95 11.54
C VAL A 21 -19.05 -5.84 12.45
N ALA A 22 -18.56 -4.61 12.30
CA ALA A 22 -18.98 -3.49 13.12
C ALA A 22 -20.46 -3.13 12.93
N ARG A 23 -21.00 -3.32 11.73
CA ARG A 23 -22.43 -3.15 11.45
C ARG A 23 -23.30 -4.34 11.86
N GLY A 24 -22.69 -5.47 12.22
CA GLY A 24 -23.42 -6.70 12.50
C GLY A 24 -23.89 -7.47 11.25
N ASP A 25 -23.41 -7.09 10.07
CA ASP A 25 -23.76 -7.77 8.79
C ASP A 25 -23.14 -9.17 8.73
N VAL A 26 -22.02 -9.38 9.41
CA VAL A 26 -21.37 -10.68 9.59
C VAL A 26 -20.90 -10.86 11.04
N PRO A 27 -20.79 -12.11 11.55
CA PRO A 27 -20.38 -12.36 12.92
C PRO A 27 -18.89 -12.05 13.14
N ARG A 28 -18.46 -11.85 14.41
CA ARG A 28 -17.06 -11.56 14.78
C ARG A 28 -16.07 -12.66 14.38
N GLU A 29 -16.56 -13.89 14.25
CA GLU A 29 -15.79 -15.04 13.77
C GLU A 29 -15.25 -14.83 12.36
N HIS A 30 -15.92 -14.03 11.53
CA HIS A 30 -15.43 -13.63 10.21
C HIS A 30 -14.04 -12.97 10.29
N TRP A 31 -13.83 -12.05 11.23
CA TRP A 31 -12.51 -11.44 11.44
C TRP A 31 -11.44 -12.45 11.87
N ARG A 32 -11.83 -13.42 12.69
CA ARG A 32 -10.93 -14.48 13.15
C ARG A 32 -10.58 -15.47 12.05
N ALA A 33 -11.47 -15.67 11.08
CA ALA A 33 -11.28 -16.54 9.92
C ALA A 33 -10.29 -15.98 8.89
N LEU A 34 -10.01 -14.66 8.90
CA LEU A 34 -9.01 -14.07 8.00
C LEU A 34 -7.64 -14.72 8.23
N SER A 35 -7.04 -15.22 7.17
CA SER A 35 -5.76 -15.92 7.19
C SER A 35 -4.63 -15.02 7.74
N ARG A 36 -3.85 -15.57 8.64
CA ARG A 36 -2.68 -14.97 9.26
C ARG A 36 -1.39 -15.69 8.86
N ALA A 37 -1.38 -16.25 7.65
CA ALA A 37 -0.18 -16.87 7.10
C ALA A 37 0.98 -15.87 7.13
N GLN A 38 2.13 -16.31 7.61
CA GLN A 38 3.30 -15.47 7.83
C GLN A 38 4.49 -15.98 7.04
N VAL A 39 5.34 -15.05 6.65
CA VAL A 39 6.66 -15.31 6.09
C VAL A 39 7.73 -14.58 6.89
N GLN A 40 8.95 -15.04 6.76
CA GLN A 40 10.12 -14.41 7.37
C GLN A 40 11.12 -14.04 6.29
N LYS A 41 11.72 -12.87 6.43
CA LYS A 41 12.89 -12.44 5.67
C LYS A 41 13.89 -11.80 6.62
N ASP A 42 15.11 -12.32 6.61
CA ASP A 42 16.15 -11.94 7.56
C ASP A 42 15.64 -12.15 9.01
N HIS A 43 15.66 -11.10 9.82
CA HIS A 43 15.17 -11.12 11.21
C HIS A 43 13.72 -10.64 11.39
N TYR A 44 13.06 -10.26 10.28
CA TYR A 44 11.68 -9.78 10.30
C TYR A 44 10.68 -10.87 9.90
N ARG A 45 9.50 -10.81 10.52
CA ARG A 45 8.37 -11.68 10.21
C ARG A 45 7.09 -10.84 10.10
N GLY A 46 6.18 -11.22 9.21
CA GLY A 46 4.87 -10.60 9.07
C GLY A 46 3.92 -11.44 8.23
N CYS A 47 2.66 -11.04 8.21
CA CYS A 47 1.66 -11.67 7.35
C CYS A 47 2.01 -11.49 5.89
N VAL A 48 1.68 -12.50 5.06
CA VAL A 48 1.70 -12.39 3.60
C VAL A 48 0.45 -11.67 3.11
N SER A 49 0.56 -11.03 1.95
CA SER A 49 -0.57 -10.54 1.18
C SER A 49 -0.64 -11.22 -0.19
N TRP A 50 -1.64 -10.90 -1.00
CA TRP A 50 -1.78 -11.54 -2.31
C TRP A 50 -0.65 -11.12 -3.26
N SER A 51 -0.45 -9.82 -3.46
CA SER A 51 0.56 -9.28 -4.37
C SER A 51 1.83 -8.79 -3.67
N GLY A 52 1.81 -8.56 -2.37
CA GLY A 52 2.92 -7.95 -1.64
C GLY A 52 3.05 -6.45 -1.90
N SER A 53 1.96 -5.78 -2.25
CA SER A 53 1.89 -4.34 -2.49
C SER A 53 1.78 -3.54 -1.19
N MET A 54 2.27 -2.31 -1.18
CA MET A 54 2.08 -1.43 -0.02
C MET A 54 0.61 -1.07 0.21
N PHE A 55 -0.20 -1.04 -0.84
CA PHE A 55 -1.64 -0.81 -0.76
C PHE A 55 -2.32 -1.82 0.17
N GLU A 56 -2.09 -3.12 -0.06
CA GLU A 56 -2.70 -4.19 0.75
C GLU A 56 -2.39 -4.06 2.25
N TYR A 57 -1.16 -3.67 2.58
CA TYR A 57 -0.74 -3.54 3.99
C TYR A 57 -1.21 -2.24 4.64
N LEU A 58 -1.19 -1.12 3.93
CA LEU A 58 -1.22 0.22 4.53
C LEU A 58 -2.49 1.03 4.24
N MET A 59 -3.26 0.70 3.18
CA MET A 59 -4.48 1.46 2.90
C MET A 59 -5.49 1.40 4.04
N PRO A 60 -5.75 0.24 4.67
CA PRO A 60 -6.67 0.20 5.81
C PRO A 60 -6.23 1.05 7.00
N GLU A 61 -4.93 1.35 7.14
CA GLU A 61 -4.39 2.22 8.19
C GLU A 61 -4.85 3.68 8.07
N LEU A 62 -5.47 4.05 6.95
CA LEU A 62 -6.13 5.36 6.82
C LEU A 62 -7.30 5.50 7.79
N PHE A 63 -7.99 4.40 8.07
CA PHE A 63 -9.21 4.36 8.88
C PHE A 63 -9.02 3.59 10.19
N LEU A 64 -8.31 2.46 10.14
CA LEU A 64 -8.01 1.61 11.29
C LEU A 64 -6.62 1.97 11.83
N PRO A 65 -6.52 2.50 13.07
CA PRO A 65 -5.22 2.93 13.59
C PRO A 65 -4.28 1.74 13.75
N PRO A 66 -2.99 1.89 13.40
CA PRO A 66 -2.00 0.87 13.65
C PRO A 66 -1.76 0.73 15.16
N VAL A 67 -2.13 -0.41 15.72
CA VAL A 67 -1.90 -0.71 17.14
C VAL A 67 -0.47 -1.22 17.27
N ARG A 68 0.38 -0.51 18.02
CA ARG A 68 1.77 -0.91 18.24
C ARG A 68 1.85 -2.30 18.85
N ASP A 69 2.88 -3.03 18.46
CA ASP A 69 3.18 -4.40 18.94
C ASP A 69 2.11 -5.44 18.56
N SER A 70 1.15 -5.08 17.71
CA SER A 70 0.20 -6.03 17.12
C SER A 70 0.79 -6.72 15.90
N LEU A 71 0.17 -7.86 15.51
CA LEU A 71 0.54 -8.59 14.29
C LEU A 71 0.46 -7.70 13.03
N LEU A 72 -0.55 -6.83 12.93
CA LEU A 72 -0.70 -5.91 11.81
C LEU A 72 0.38 -4.83 11.80
N TRP A 73 0.73 -4.29 12.98
CA TRP A 73 1.83 -3.34 13.12
C TRP A 73 3.17 -3.94 12.67
N GLU A 74 3.49 -5.14 13.17
CA GLU A 74 4.72 -5.83 12.76
C GLU A 74 4.70 -6.21 11.28
N SER A 75 3.55 -6.58 10.73
CA SER A 75 3.39 -6.85 9.28
C SER A 75 3.60 -5.59 8.44
N ALA A 76 3.10 -4.43 8.88
CA ALA A 76 3.31 -3.15 8.20
C ALA A 76 4.81 -2.75 8.23
N LYS A 77 5.48 -2.89 9.36
CA LYS A 77 6.94 -2.66 9.48
C LYS A 77 7.73 -3.63 8.59
N PHE A 78 7.34 -4.90 8.58
CA PHE A 78 7.95 -5.91 7.72
C PHE A 78 7.77 -5.56 6.24
N CYS A 79 6.58 -5.12 5.82
CA CYS A 79 6.34 -4.63 4.48
C CYS A 79 7.33 -3.50 4.12
N LEU A 80 7.43 -2.45 4.94
CA LEU A 80 8.33 -1.33 4.70
C LEU A 80 9.82 -1.75 4.68
N TYR A 81 10.20 -2.71 5.50
CA TYR A 81 11.54 -3.30 5.47
C TYR A 81 11.84 -3.96 4.12
N VAL A 82 10.95 -4.84 3.65
CA VAL A 82 11.10 -5.53 2.36
C VAL A 82 11.09 -4.56 1.19
N GLN A 83 10.20 -3.57 1.20
CA GLN A 83 10.11 -2.53 0.17
C GLN A 83 11.45 -1.78 -0.02
N ARG A 84 12.10 -1.40 1.08
CA ARG A 84 13.40 -0.73 1.03
C ARG A 84 14.55 -1.64 0.58
N ARG A 85 14.44 -2.93 0.85
CA ARG A 85 15.42 -3.95 0.41
C ARG A 85 15.25 -4.34 -1.06
N ARG A 86 14.10 -4.02 -1.66
CA ARG A 86 13.82 -4.25 -3.08
C ARG A 86 14.66 -3.39 -4.01
N VAL A 87 15.12 -2.25 -3.54
CA VAL A 87 15.92 -1.26 -4.27
C VAL A 87 17.31 -1.12 -3.66
N HIS A 88 18.26 -0.55 -4.40
CA HIS A 88 19.57 -0.27 -3.85
C HIS A 88 19.50 0.79 -2.73
N PRO A 89 20.44 0.73 -1.75
CA PRO A 89 20.49 1.70 -0.68
C PRO A 89 20.48 3.15 -1.22
N GLY A 90 19.65 3.98 -0.65
CA GLY A 90 19.53 5.38 -1.05
C GLY A 90 18.57 5.67 -2.22
N GLN A 91 18.14 4.68 -2.97
CA GLN A 91 17.13 4.87 -4.01
C GLN A 91 15.71 5.08 -3.45
N VAL A 92 14.80 5.56 -4.31
CA VAL A 92 13.38 5.64 -4.00
C VAL A 92 12.75 4.26 -3.97
N TRP A 93 11.70 4.09 -3.16
CA TRP A 93 11.03 2.81 -2.94
C TRP A 93 9.50 3.01 -2.91
N GLY A 94 8.74 1.94 -2.87
CA GLY A 94 7.28 1.99 -2.77
C GLY A 94 6.61 1.27 -3.93
N VAL A 95 6.82 -0.05 -4.02
CA VAL A 95 6.15 -0.89 -5.01
C VAL A 95 4.72 -1.13 -4.56
N SER A 96 3.76 -0.73 -5.39
CA SER A 96 2.35 -0.90 -5.09
C SER A 96 1.52 -0.92 -6.38
N GLU A 97 0.23 -1.16 -6.26
CA GLU A 97 -0.70 -1.04 -7.39
C GLU A 97 -0.59 0.33 -8.04
N SER A 98 -0.45 0.37 -9.35
CA SER A 98 -0.29 1.64 -10.07
C SER A 98 -0.37 1.47 -11.58
N ALA A 99 -0.52 2.59 -12.26
CA ALA A 99 -0.22 2.65 -13.69
C ALA A 99 1.26 2.38 -13.95
N TYR A 100 1.59 1.86 -15.12
CA TYR A 100 2.96 1.58 -15.53
C TYR A 100 3.20 2.05 -16.97
N PHE A 101 4.47 2.14 -17.38
CA PHE A 101 4.87 2.73 -18.66
C PHE A 101 4.57 1.80 -19.85
N ALA A 102 3.29 1.54 -20.07
CA ALA A 102 2.75 0.86 -21.25
C ALA A 102 1.34 1.39 -21.52
N LEU A 103 1.02 1.60 -22.80
CA LEU A 103 -0.27 2.12 -23.21
C LEU A 103 -1.17 0.99 -23.73
N ASP A 104 -2.46 1.17 -23.58
CA ASP A 104 -3.48 0.37 -24.24
C ASP A 104 -3.84 0.93 -25.62
N SER A 105 -4.84 0.35 -26.30
CA SER A 105 -5.31 0.79 -27.60
C SER A 105 -5.96 2.19 -27.62
N ALA A 106 -6.37 2.68 -26.45
CA ALA A 106 -6.93 4.03 -26.27
C ALA A 106 -5.86 5.06 -25.86
N LEU A 107 -4.58 4.70 -25.93
CA LEU A 107 -3.44 5.50 -25.50
C LEU A 107 -3.47 5.88 -24.02
N SER A 108 -4.19 5.10 -23.20
CA SER A 108 -4.20 5.24 -21.74
C SER A 108 -3.14 4.33 -21.13
N TYR A 109 -2.49 4.80 -20.06
CA TYR A 109 -1.57 3.95 -19.32
C TYR A 109 -2.30 2.74 -18.72
N ARG A 110 -1.68 1.57 -18.88
CA ARG A 110 -2.16 0.34 -18.24
C ARG A 110 -1.95 0.40 -16.74
N TYR A 111 -2.81 -0.32 -16.01
CA TYR A 111 -2.84 -0.38 -14.55
C TYR A 111 -2.85 -1.84 -14.08
N LYS A 112 -2.11 -2.14 -13.01
CA LYS A 112 -2.15 -3.44 -12.33
C LYS A 112 -1.52 -3.41 -10.95
N ALA A 113 -1.67 -4.51 -10.21
CA ALA A 113 -0.92 -4.75 -8.99
C ALA A 113 0.57 -4.96 -9.28
N HIS A 114 1.41 -4.25 -8.53
CA HIS A 114 2.85 -4.47 -8.41
C HIS A 114 3.17 -4.73 -6.95
N GLY A 115 4.13 -5.61 -6.68
CA GLY A 115 4.45 -5.98 -5.31
C GLY A 115 5.86 -6.54 -5.13
N CYS A 116 6.08 -7.16 -3.98
CA CYS A 116 7.34 -7.79 -3.62
C CYS A 116 7.15 -9.28 -3.40
N ALA A 117 7.85 -10.14 -4.12
CA ALA A 117 7.71 -11.59 -4.01
C ALA A 117 7.93 -12.12 -2.57
N ALA A 118 8.79 -11.47 -1.79
CA ALA A 118 9.01 -11.85 -0.38
C ALA A 118 7.80 -11.60 0.54
N LEU A 119 6.77 -10.90 0.06
CA LEU A 119 5.53 -10.59 0.78
C LEU A 119 4.31 -11.23 0.13
N ALA A 120 4.45 -11.77 -1.08
CA ALA A 120 3.35 -12.15 -1.94
C ALA A 120 3.09 -13.66 -1.92
N LEU A 121 1.81 -14.03 -1.97
CA LEU A 121 1.38 -15.37 -2.36
C LEU A 121 1.42 -15.55 -3.88
N GLN A 122 1.11 -14.49 -4.64
CA GLN A 122 1.14 -14.50 -6.09
C GLN A 122 2.58 -14.61 -6.59
N PRO A 123 2.89 -15.56 -7.48
CA PRO A 123 4.24 -15.71 -8.01
C PRO A 123 4.61 -14.60 -9.00
N GLY A 124 5.91 -14.34 -9.15
CA GLY A 124 6.44 -13.45 -10.19
C GLY A 124 6.36 -11.96 -9.92
N MET A 125 6.04 -11.54 -8.69
CA MET A 125 5.93 -10.12 -8.32
C MET A 125 7.26 -9.35 -8.36
N ASP A 126 8.39 -10.03 -8.47
CA ASP A 126 9.71 -9.40 -8.60
C ASP A 126 10.11 -9.06 -10.05
N LYS A 127 9.32 -9.44 -11.04
CA LYS A 127 9.64 -9.24 -12.46
C LYS A 127 9.64 -7.77 -12.88
N GLU A 128 8.93 -6.91 -12.16
CA GLU A 128 8.74 -5.51 -12.48
C GLU A 128 9.07 -4.62 -11.29
N LEU A 129 9.55 -3.42 -11.56
CA LEU A 129 9.85 -2.42 -10.55
C LEU A 129 9.13 -1.11 -10.92
N VAL A 130 7.93 -0.94 -10.37
CA VAL A 130 7.13 0.26 -10.53
C VAL A 130 6.88 0.85 -9.15
N LEU A 131 7.32 2.09 -8.96
CA LEU A 131 7.33 2.78 -7.67
C LEU A 131 6.26 3.88 -7.68
N SER A 132 5.32 3.84 -6.73
CA SER A 132 4.21 4.78 -6.67
C SER A 132 4.35 5.76 -5.49
N PRO A 133 4.25 7.07 -5.71
CA PRO A 133 4.36 8.05 -4.63
C PRO A 133 3.30 7.90 -3.54
N TYR A 134 2.04 7.56 -3.89
CA TYR A 134 0.97 7.44 -2.91
C TYR A 134 1.28 6.40 -1.82
N SER A 135 2.00 5.34 -2.16
CA SER A 135 2.42 4.32 -1.20
C SER A 135 3.32 4.89 -0.09
N SER A 136 4.13 5.91 -0.42
CA SER A 136 4.92 6.64 0.57
C SER A 136 4.06 7.52 1.48
N PHE A 137 2.94 8.06 0.98
CA PHE A 137 1.98 8.74 1.86
C PHE A 137 1.33 7.74 2.82
N LEU A 138 0.95 6.55 2.36
CA LEU A 138 0.41 5.51 3.25
C LEU A 138 1.42 5.12 4.35
N ALA A 139 2.70 5.09 4.03
CA ALA A 139 3.77 4.77 4.98
C ALA A 139 3.95 5.81 6.09
N LEU A 140 3.35 7.01 5.99
CA LEU A 140 3.38 8.03 7.05
C LEU A 140 2.82 7.50 8.39
N ALA A 141 1.85 6.59 8.34
CA ALA A 141 1.24 6.00 9.53
C ALA A 141 2.23 5.17 10.37
N VAL A 142 3.27 4.60 9.75
CA VAL A 142 4.18 3.65 10.38
C VAL A 142 5.60 4.21 10.52
N GLU A 143 6.15 4.77 9.44
CA GLU A 143 7.51 5.32 9.39
C GLU A 143 7.55 6.75 8.78
N PRO A 144 7.01 7.77 9.45
CA PRO A 144 6.83 9.10 8.86
C PRO A 144 8.15 9.73 8.38
N ARG A 145 9.25 9.56 9.12
CA ARG A 145 10.55 10.12 8.72
C ARG A 145 11.11 9.49 7.43
N ALA A 146 10.97 8.17 7.28
CA ALA A 146 11.42 7.45 6.08
C ALA A 146 10.53 7.80 4.87
N ALA A 147 9.21 7.83 5.07
CA ALA A 147 8.22 8.22 4.08
C ALA A 147 8.48 9.65 3.54
N MET A 148 8.66 10.62 4.43
CA MET A 148 8.96 12.01 4.03
C MET A 148 10.27 12.16 3.25
N ARG A 149 11.32 11.43 3.64
CA ARG A 149 12.56 11.41 2.85
C ARG A 149 12.35 10.84 1.47
N ASN A 150 11.55 9.79 1.35
CA ASN A 150 11.24 9.16 0.06
C ASN A 150 10.40 10.08 -0.84
N LEU A 151 9.38 10.74 -0.30
CA LEU A 151 8.56 11.71 -1.03
C LEU A 151 9.40 12.89 -1.57
N ARG A 152 10.32 13.42 -0.76
CA ARG A 152 11.24 14.48 -1.22
C ARG A 152 12.13 14.03 -2.38
N LYS A 153 12.61 12.77 -2.35
CA LYS A 153 13.40 12.21 -3.45
C LYS A 153 12.53 12.02 -4.71
N LEU A 154 11.31 11.50 -4.58
CA LEU A 154 10.37 11.36 -5.69
C LEU A 154 10.04 12.72 -6.32
N ALA A 155 9.82 13.75 -5.51
CA ALA A 155 9.62 15.11 -6.00
C ALA A 155 10.85 15.65 -6.75
N ALA A 156 12.05 15.43 -6.22
CA ALA A 156 13.31 15.84 -6.86
C ALA A 156 13.57 15.11 -8.19
N LEU A 157 13.03 13.91 -8.37
CA LEU A 157 13.04 13.16 -9.64
C LEU A 157 12.00 13.66 -10.66
N GLY A 158 11.21 14.68 -10.32
CA GLY A 158 10.20 15.28 -11.21
C GLY A 158 8.84 14.61 -11.17
N LEU A 159 8.56 13.77 -10.15
CA LEU A 159 7.24 13.15 -10.03
C LEU A 159 6.18 14.09 -9.46
N LEU A 160 6.55 15.24 -8.88
CA LEU A 160 5.60 16.24 -8.41
C LEU A 160 5.21 17.18 -9.57
N GLY A 161 3.96 17.14 -9.98
CA GLY A 161 3.37 17.97 -11.02
C GLY A 161 2.37 19.00 -10.49
N GLN A 162 1.69 19.67 -11.38
CA GLN A 162 0.70 20.71 -11.07
C GLN A 162 -0.49 20.19 -10.24
N HIS A 163 -0.89 18.94 -10.44
CA HIS A 163 -2.06 18.32 -9.80
C HIS A 163 -1.68 17.30 -8.71
N GLY A 164 -0.50 17.44 -8.11
CA GLY A 164 0.04 16.49 -7.16
C GLY A 164 1.08 15.55 -7.78
N PHE A 165 1.35 14.43 -7.12
CA PHE A 165 2.29 13.46 -7.65
C PHE A 165 1.71 12.71 -8.86
N PHE A 166 2.54 12.52 -9.89
CA PHE A 166 2.26 11.54 -10.94
C PHE A 166 2.18 10.13 -10.36
N ASP A 167 1.52 9.24 -11.08
CA ASP A 167 1.10 7.95 -10.53
C ASP A 167 2.27 7.04 -10.17
N ALA A 168 3.28 6.96 -11.03
CA ALA A 168 4.41 6.07 -10.80
C ALA A 168 5.71 6.49 -11.50
N LEU A 169 6.80 5.91 -11.02
CA LEU A 169 8.09 5.80 -11.68
C LEU A 169 8.31 4.34 -12.08
N ASP A 170 8.24 4.03 -13.36
CA ASP A 170 8.51 2.69 -13.87
C ASP A 170 10.02 2.53 -14.10
N CYS A 171 10.64 1.67 -13.31
CA CYS A 171 12.06 1.30 -13.39
C CYS A 171 12.25 -0.11 -13.98
N THR A 172 11.22 -0.70 -14.58
CA THR A 172 11.30 -2.04 -15.15
C THR A 172 12.18 -2.04 -16.39
N ARG A 173 13.36 -2.65 -16.29
CA ARG A 173 14.40 -2.60 -17.32
C ARG A 173 13.90 -2.99 -18.72
N ALA A 174 13.04 -4.00 -18.81
CA ALA A 174 12.48 -4.47 -20.08
C ALA A 174 11.64 -3.41 -20.80
N ARG A 175 11.05 -2.44 -20.08
CA ARG A 175 10.23 -1.36 -20.65
C ARG A 175 10.98 -0.04 -20.79
N THR A 176 11.95 0.21 -19.93
CA THR A 176 12.57 1.53 -19.79
C THR A 176 14.03 1.59 -20.23
N GLY A 177 14.60 0.45 -20.64
CA GLY A 177 16.01 0.37 -21.03
C GLY A 177 16.99 0.55 -19.87
N GLY A 178 16.50 0.59 -18.62
CA GLY A 178 17.31 0.75 -17.41
C GLY A 178 17.29 2.16 -16.79
N GLY A 179 16.69 3.15 -17.45
CA GLY A 179 16.34 4.45 -16.87
C GLY A 179 14.91 4.43 -16.33
N GLY A 180 14.61 5.22 -15.27
CA GLY A 180 13.25 5.36 -14.79
C GLY A 180 12.39 6.20 -15.75
N GLN A 181 11.14 5.79 -15.99
CA GLN A 181 10.17 6.53 -16.80
C GLN A 181 9.00 6.98 -15.92
N ILE A 182 8.72 8.28 -15.92
CA ILE A 182 7.59 8.84 -15.17
C ILE A 182 6.30 8.53 -15.91
N VAL A 183 5.38 7.86 -15.23
CA VAL A 183 4.02 7.59 -15.70
C VAL A 183 3.18 8.83 -15.41
N ARG A 184 3.04 9.70 -16.42
CA ARG A 184 2.42 11.03 -16.30
C ARG A 184 0.90 10.96 -16.33
N CYS A 185 0.31 10.20 -15.40
CA CYS A 185 -1.12 10.26 -15.14
C CYS A 185 -1.36 10.56 -13.65
N VAL A 186 -2.59 10.93 -13.33
CA VAL A 186 -3.02 11.28 -11.98
C VAL A 186 -4.28 10.47 -11.69
N MET A 187 -4.17 9.53 -10.75
CA MET A 187 -5.28 8.67 -10.34
C MET A 187 -6.02 9.30 -9.15
N ALA A 188 -7.32 9.54 -9.29
CA ALA A 188 -8.13 10.19 -8.25
C ALA A 188 -8.05 9.46 -6.90
N HIS A 189 -8.13 8.13 -6.90
CA HIS A 189 -8.04 7.32 -5.67
C HIS A 189 -6.65 7.39 -5.03
N HIS A 190 -5.56 7.45 -5.79
CA HIS A 190 -4.20 7.60 -5.24
C HIS A 190 -3.99 8.99 -4.63
N GLN A 191 -4.52 10.05 -5.27
CA GLN A 191 -4.50 11.40 -4.69
C GLN A 191 -5.36 11.45 -3.42
N GLY A 192 -6.54 10.84 -3.44
CA GLY A 192 -7.42 10.74 -2.27
C GLY A 192 -6.72 10.05 -1.10
N MET A 193 -6.12 8.89 -1.30
CA MET A 193 -5.37 8.19 -0.26
C MET A 193 -4.18 9.01 0.26
N SER A 194 -3.46 9.70 -0.62
CA SER A 194 -2.35 10.58 -0.24
C SER A 194 -2.82 11.73 0.64
N LEU A 195 -3.95 12.35 0.29
CA LEU A 195 -4.56 13.43 1.05
C LEU A 195 -5.04 12.96 2.43
N LEU A 196 -5.72 11.81 2.50
CA LEU A 196 -6.19 11.22 3.75
C LEU A 196 -5.02 10.85 4.68
N ALA A 197 -3.95 10.28 4.13
CA ALA A 197 -2.74 9.95 4.88
C ALA A 197 -2.06 11.21 5.43
N ALA A 198 -1.93 12.25 4.60
CA ALA A 198 -1.38 13.55 5.02
C ALA A 198 -2.27 14.21 6.09
N CYS A 199 -3.59 14.16 5.94
CA CYS A 199 -4.55 14.65 6.93
C CYS A 199 -4.37 13.96 8.29
N ASN A 200 -4.26 12.63 8.32
CA ASN A 200 -4.00 11.91 9.56
C ASN A 200 -2.66 12.35 10.18
N ALA A 201 -1.60 12.45 9.38
CA ALA A 201 -0.27 12.80 9.89
C ALA A 201 -0.17 14.24 10.42
N LEU A 202 -0.89 15.19 9.82
CA LEU A 202 -0.78 16.63 10.14
C LEU A 202 -1.87 17.13 11.09
N CYS A 203 -3.05 16.47 11.07
CA CYS A 203 -4.23 16.91 11.83
C CYS A 203 -4.60 15.93 12.96
N GLY A 204 -3.64 15.21 13.51
CA GLY A 204 -3.83 14.33 14.67
C GLY A 204 -4.87 13.26 14.43
N ASP A 205 -4.67 12.42 13.41
CA ASP A 205 -5.54 11.30 13.05
C ASP A 205 -6.99 11.68 12.72
N GLN A 206 -7.20 12.83 12.08
CA GLN A 206 -8.54 13.38 11.86
C GLN A 206 -9.46 12.44 11.06
N VAL A 207 -8.94 11.75 10.03
CA VAL A 207 -9.74 10.80 9.23
C VAL A 207 -10.18 9.62 10.08
N ARG A 208 -9.30 9.08 10.91
CA ARG A 208 -9.60 8.00 11.87
C ARG A 208 -10.64 8.45 12.89
N ARG A 209 -10.51 9.68 13.43
CA ARG A 209 -11.51 10.24 14.35
C ARG A 209 -12.88 10.35 13.70
N TRP A 210 -12.97 10.77 12.43
CA TRP A 210 -14.24 10.79 11.71
C TRP A 210 -14.82 9.39 11.53
N PHE A 211 -13.99 8.42 11.14
CA PHE A 211 -14.43 7.03 10.99
C PHE A 211 -15.00 6.47 12.30
N PHE A 212 -14.29 6.69 13.42
CA PHE A 212 -14.73 6.24 14.74
C PHE A 212 -15.72 7.20 15.43
N ALA A 213 -16.17 8.27 14.79
CA ALA A 213 -17.29 9.06 15.27
C ALA A 213 -18.61 8.27 15.18
N ASP A 214 -18.72 7.36 14.22
CA ASP A 214 -19.83 6.41 14.15
C ASP A 214 -19.79 5.44 15.34
N PRO A 215 -20.87 5.32 16.13
CA PRO A 215 -20.92 4.41 17.29
C PRO A 215 -20.70 2.94 16.92
N ALA A 216 -21.19 2.49 15.76
CA ALA A 216 -20.99 1.12 15.29
C ALA A 216 -19.50 0.83 15.06
N MET A 217 -18.77 1.76 14.47
CA MET A 217 -17.32 1.60 14.24
C MET A 217 -16.50 1.61 15.53
N ARG A 218 -16.99 2.28 16.57
CA ARG A 218 -16.31 2.39 17.88
C ARG A 218 -16.49 1.15 18.76
N ALA A 219 -17.53 0.38 18.58
CA ALA A 219 -17.94 -0.73 19.47
C ALA A 219 -17.10 -2.00 19.30
N HIS A 220 -16.21 -2.03 18.35
CA HIS A 220 -15.39 -3.18 17.94
C HIS A 220 -13.91 -2.85 17.86
#